data_4a3db6a1a447bdb66b297a776225ee5e
#
_entry.id   4a3db6a1a447bdb66b297a776225ee5e
#
_cell.length_a   1.000
_cell.length_b   1.000
_cell.length_c   1.000
_cell.angle_alpha   90.00
_cell.angle_beta   90.00
_cell.angle_gamma   90.00
#
_symmetry.space_group_name_H-M   'P 1'
#
loop_
_entity.id
_entity.type
_entity.pdbx_description
1 polymer ?
#
loop_
_entity_poly.entity_id
_entity_poly.type
_entity_poly.pdbx_seq_one_letter_code
_entity_poly.pdbx_strand_id
1 'polypeptide(L)'
;MIERLVGLNVVDDEGYQSYRDHMTPILESFGGGFGYDFRVSEVLKAESPAPINRVFTIHFPDRETLDSFFSNPDYLAVRRRFFDRAVTDVTTIAIYERDAAR
;
A
#
# COMPACT_ATOMS: atom_id res chain seq x y z
N MET A 1 12.42 -4.63 10.61
CA MET A 1 11.83 -3.94 9.45
C MET A 1 10.62 -3.12 9.88
N ILE A 2 10.23 -2.15 9.09
CA ILE A 2 9.03 -1.38 9.34
C ILE A 2 7.91 -1.85 8.42
N GLU A 3 6.69 -1.91 8.94
CA GLU A 3 5.53 -2.39 8.19
C GLU A 3 4.33 -1.47 8.42
N ARG A 4 3.58 -1.22 7.35
CA ARG A 4 2.32 -0.48 7.39
C ARG A 4 1.17 -1.44 7.09
N LEU A 5 0.11 -1.33 7.88
CA LEU A 5 -1.17 -1.98 7.63
C LEU A 5 -2.10 -0.93 7.03
N VAL A 6 -2.52 -1.14 5.80
CA VAL A 6 -3.23 -0.13 5.01
C VAL A 6 -4.57 -0.67 4.53
N GLY A 7 -5.59 0.18 4.64
CA GLY A 7 -6.90 -0.06 4.05
C GLY A 7 -7.14 0.91 2.90
N LEU A 8 -7.68 0.40 1.80
CA LEU A 8 -8.03 1.19 0.61
C LEU A 8 -9.48 1.00 0.23
N ASN A 9 -10.05 2.00 -0.41
CA ASN A 9 -11.27 1.83 -1.18
C ASN A 9 -10.92 1.85 -2.67
N VAL A 10 -10.83 0.67 -3.26
CA VAL A 10 -10.52 0.49 -4.68
C VAL A 10 -11.82 0.55 -5.47
N VAL A 11 -11.92 1.47 -6.41
CA VAL A 11 -13.11 1.66 -7.26
C VAL A 11 -12.88 1.22 -8.71
N ASP A 12 -11.64 0.92 -9.06
CA ASP A 12 -11.25 0.40 -10.38
C ASP A 12 -10.20 -0.68 -10.18
N ASP A 13 -10.62 -1.94 -10.18
CA ASP A 13 -9.73 -3.08 -9.93
C ASP A 13 -8.64 -3.22 -11.00
N GLU A 14 -8.97 -2.99 -12.27
CA GLU A 14 -7.99 -3.09 -13.35
C GLU A 14 -6.93 -2.01 -13.24
N GLY A 15 -7.35 -0.78 -12.98
CA GLY A 15 -6.43 0.34 -12.77
C GLY A 15 -5.53 0.12 -11.57
N TYR A 16 -6.09 -0.40 -10.49
CA TYR A 16 -5.30 -0.70 -9.30
C TYR A 16 -4.29 -1.84 -9.55
N GLN A 17 -4.69 -2.86 -10.30
CA GLN A 17 -3.76 -3.94 -10.67
C GLN A 17 -2.62 -3.41 -11.54
N SER A 18 -2.92 -2.50 -12.48
CA SER A 18 -1.88 -1.84 -13.28
C SER A 18 -0.91 -1.05 -12.40
N TYR A 19 -1.44 -0.36 -11.39
CA TYR A 19 -0.61 0.30 -10.38
C TYR A 19 0.34 -0.69 -9.69
N ARG A 20 -0.20 -1.82 -9.22
CA ARG A 20 0.59 -2.85 -8.55
C ARG A 20 1.68 -3.41 -9.46
N ASP A 21 1.35 -3.66 -10.72
CA ASP A 21 2.29 -4.22 -11.70
C ASP A 21 3.47 -3.27 -11.98
N HIS A 22 3.21 -1.97 -11.98
CA HIS A 22 4.24 -0.96 -12.24
C HIS A 22 5.02 -0.54 -11.00
N MET A 23 4.38 -0.52 -9.83
CA MET A 23 5.06 -0.09 -8.61
C MET A 23 5.89 -1.20 -7.94
N THR A 24 5.51 -2.44 -8.12
CA THR A 24 6.18 -3.56 -7.44
C THR A 24 7.67 -3.66 -7.76
N PRO A 25 8.12 -3.54 -9.03
CA PRO A 25 9.56 -3.56 -9.29
C PRO A 25 10.31 -2.43 -8.59
N ILE A 26 9.71 -1.26 -8.49
CA ILE A 26 10.32 -0.11 -7.78
C ILE A 26 10.41 -0.44 -6.29
N LEU A 27 9.31 -0.94 -5.71
CA LEU A 27 9.25 -1.34 -4.30
C LEU A 27 10.34 -2.38 -3.98
N GLU A 28 10.48 -3.39 -4.82
CA GLU A 28 11.48 -4.44 -4.63
C GLU A 28 12.91 -3.88 -4.72
N SER A 29 13.14 -2.90 -5.58
CA SER A 29 14.45 -2.24 -5.69
C SER A 29 14.85 -1.50 -4.41
N PHE A 30 13.88 -1.15 -3.57
CA PHE A 30 14.11 -0.55 -2.24
C PHE A 30 14.17 -1.60 -1.13
N GLY A 31 14.14 -2.88 -1.48
CA GLY A 31 14.12 -3.97 -0.50
C GLY A 31 12.78 -4.14 0.20
N GLY A 32 11.74 -3.54 -0.35
CA GLY A 32 10.38 -3.63 0.19
C GLY A 32 9.57 -4.76 -0.43
N GLY A 33 8.38 -4.98 0.11
CA GLY A 33 7.46 -5.98 -0.40
C GLY A 33 6.11 -5.92 0.30
N PHE A 34 5.19 -6.73 -0.19
CA PHE A 34 3.88 -6.94 0.44
C PHE A 34 3.90 -8.21 1.27
N GLY A 35 3.24 -8.17 2.44
CA GLY A 35 3.05 -9.35 3.29
C GLY A 35 1.69 -9.98 3.07
N TYR A 36 0.64 -9.37 3.57
CA TYR A 36 -0.74 -9.81 3.39
C TYR A 36 -1.46 -8.88 2.41
N ASP A 37 -2.46 -9.44 1.73
CA ASP A 37 -3.26 -8.68 0.77
C ASP A 37 -4.64 -9.33 0.66
N PHE A 38 -5.69 -8.61 1.10
CA PHE A 38 -7.04 -9.14 1.19
C PHE A 38 -8.04 -8.23 0.50
N ARG A 39 -9.04 -8.84 -0.14
CA ARG A 39 -10.29 -8.14 -0.43
C ARG A 39 -11.20 -8.27 0.77
N VAL A 40 -11.81 -7.15 1.16
CA VAL A 40 -12.70 -7.11 2.32
C VAL A 40 -14.15 -7.14 1.81
N SER A 41 -14.89 -8.17 2.20
CA SER A 41 -16.31 -8.30 1.82
C SER A 41 -17.18 -7.36 2.65
N GLU A 42 -16.84 -7.15 3.92
CA GLU A 42 -17.63 -6.31 4.82
C GLU A 42 -16.76 -5.78 5.95
N VAL A 43 -16.86 -4.49 6.23
CA VAL A 43 -16.25 -3.88 7.40
C VAL A 43 -17.25 -3.90 8.54
N LEU A 44 -16.97 -4.67 9.58
CA LEU A 44 -17.85 -4.79 10.74
C LEU A 44 -17.71 -3.61 11.68
N LYS A 45 -16.50 -3.05 11.79
CA LYS A 45 -16.20 -1.92 12.64
C LYS A 45 -14.96 -1.18 12.12
N ALA A 46 -15.00 0.13 12.13
CA ALA A 46 -13.87 0.99 11.76
C ALA A 46 -13.84 2.22 12.66
N GLU A 47 -12.64 2.78 12.82
CA GLU A 47 -12.43 3.98 13.61
C GLU A 47 -12.65 5.27 12.81
N SER A 48 -12.75 5.16 11.49
CA SER A 48 -13.01 6.30 10.61
C SER A 48 -14.13 5.97 9.63
N PRO A 49 -14.76 7.00 9.01
CA PRO A 49 -15.84 6.79 8.05
C PRO A 49 -15.37 6.37 6.65
N ALA A 50 -14.07 6.38 6.39
CA ALA A 50 -13.54 6.03 5.06
C ALA A 50 -13.85 4.58 4.73
N PRO A 51 -14.44 4.29 3.54
CA PRO A 51 -14.71 2.91 3.16
C PRO A 51 -13.43 2.14 2.88
N ILE A 52 -13.45 0.84 3.20
CA ILE A 52 -12.31 -0.05 3.01
C ILE A 52 -12.80 -1.33 2.36
N ASN A 53 -12.27 -1.66 1.17
CA ASN A 53 -12.56 -2.91 0.49
C ASN A 53 -11.30 -3.71 0.15
N ARG A 54 -10.13 -3.18 0.49
CA ARG A 54 -8.84 -3.85 0.28
C ARG A 54 -7.94 -3.56 1.48
N VAL A 55 -7.32 -4.59 2.04
CA VAL A 55 -6.38 -4.45 3.17
C VAL A 55 -5.10 -5.18 2.82
N PHE A 56 -3.97 -4.54 3.07
CA PHE A 56 -2.68 -5.15 2.83
C PHE A 56 -1.64 -4.66 3.83
N THR A 57 -0.54 -5.41 3.94
CA THR A 57 0.66 -4.96 4.63
C THR A 57 1.76 -4.72 3.62
N ILE A 58 2.50 -3.63 3.82
CA ILE A 58 3.66 -3.27 3.00
C ILE A 58 4.83 -3.01 3.94
N HIS A 59 6.00 -3.60 3.65
CA HIS A 59 7.16 -3.52 4.52
C HIS A 59 8.39 -2.99 3.81
N PHE A 60 9.29 -2.43 4.60
CA PHE A 60 10.58 -1.89 4.17
C PHE A 60 11.64 -2.27 5.18
N PRO A 61 12.94 -2.28 4.78
CA PRO A 61 14.03 -2.57 5.72
C PRO A 61 14.04 -1.64 6.95
N ASP A 62 13.75 -0.34 6.73
CA ASP A 62 13.75 0.67 7.76
C ASP A 62 12.86 1.86 7.37
N ARG A 63 12.70 2.79 8.30
CA ARG A 63 11.88 4.00 8.11
C ARG A 63 12.43 4.90 7.01
N GLU A 64 13.73 5.07 6.94
CA GLU A 64 14.38 5.91 5.95
C GLU A 64 14.08 5.42 4.53
N THR A 65 14.16 4.11 4.33
CA THR A 65 13.83 3.47 3.04
C THR A 65 12.36 3.65 2.69
N LEU A 66 11.47 3.50 3.67
CA LEU A 66 10.04 3.75 3.48
C LEU A 66 9.79 5.18 2.99
N ASP A 67 10.38 6.17 3.66
CA ASP A 67 10.22 7.57 3.29
C ASP A 67 10.80 7.85 1.89
N SER A 68 11.94 7.26 1.57
CA SER A 68 12.59 7.40 0.26
C SER A 68 11.74 6.81 -0.86
N PHE A 69 11.10 5.66 -0.63
CA PHE A 69 10.23 5.04 -1.62
C PHE A 69 9.02 5.94 -1.93
N PHE A 70 8.32 6.41 -0.90
CA PHE A 70 7.10 7.20 -1.10
C PHE A 70 7.36 8.61 -1.63
N SER A 71 8.61 9.06 -1.65
CA SER A 71 9.02 10.32 -2.28
C SER A 71 9.76 10.11 -3.60
N ASN A 72 10.00 8.87 -4.02
CA ASN A 72 10.72 8.56 -5.24
C ASN A 72 9.96 9.04 -6.48
N PRO A 73 10.62 9.79 -7.41
CA PRO A 73 9.94 10.34 -8.60
C PRO A 73 9.31 9.28 -9.50
N ASP A 74 9.94 8.12 -9.66
CA ASP A 74 9.41 7.04 -10.50
C ASP A 74 8.15 6.44 -9.88
N TYR A 75 8.15 6.22 -8.56
CA TYR A 75 6.97 5.77 -7.84
C TYR A 75 5.83 6.79 -7.95
N LEU A 76 6.12 8.08 -7.73
CA LEU A 76 5.11 9.13 -7.80
C LEU A 76 4.48 9.24 -9.19
N ALA A 77 5.25 9.01 -10.25
CA ALA A 77 4.73 8.98 -11.61
C ALA A 77 3.75 7.82 -11.82
N VAL A 78 4.08 6.63 -11.32
CA VAL A 78 3.18 5.47 -11.36
C VAL A 78 1.90 5.74 -10.58
N ARG A 79 2.03 6.33 -9.39
CA ARG A 79 0.89 6.69 -8.55
C ARG A 79 -0.08 7.64 -9.26
N ARG A 80 0.43 8.71 -9.87
CA ARG A 80 -0.39 9.67 -10.60
C ARG A 80 -1.09 9.03 -11.78
N ARG A 81 -0.43 8.11 -12.46
CA ARG A 81 -0.96 7.49 -13.67
C ARG A 81 -2.07 6.48 -13.38
N PHE A 82 -1.93 5.68 -12.33
CA PHE A 82 -2.80 4.53 -12.08
C PHE A 82 -3.59 4.61 -10.77
N PHE A 83 -2.93 5.00 -9.69
CA PHE A 83 -3.51 4.93 -8.34
C PHE A 83 -4.60 5.98 -8.13
N ASP A 84 -4.34 7.21 -8.50
CA ASP A 84 -5.24 8.34 -8.16
C ASP A 84 -6.65 8.18 -8.73
N ARG A 85 -6.80 7.47 -9.84
CA ARG A 85 -8.12 7.18 -10.44
C ARG A 85 -8.77 5.93 -9.88
N ALA A 86 -7.97 5.00 -9.38
CA ALA A 86 -8.43 3.68 -8.99
C ALA A 86 -8.82 3.59 -7.52
N VAL A 87 -8.37 4.54 -6.69
CA VAL A 87 -8.54 4.52 -5.24
C VAL A 87 -9.08 5.86 -4.76
N THR A 88 -10.18 5.81 -4.01
CA THR A 88 -10.81 7.03 -3.47
C THR A 88 -10.36 7.35 -2.05
N ASP A 89 -9.97 6.35 -1.26
CA ASP A 89 -9.62 6.52 0.14
C ASP A 89 -8.43 5.65 0.52
N VAL A 90 -7.53 6.21 1.31
CA VAL A 90 -6.38 5.52 1.88
C VAL A 90 -6.41 5.69 3.39
N THR A 91 -6.41 4.58 4.12
CA THR A 91 -6.38 4.60 5.58
C THR A 91 -5.13 3.85 6.06
N THR A 92 -4.22 4.54 6.72
CA THR A 92 -3.14 3.86 7.44
C THR A 92 -3.69 3.38 8.77
N ILE A 93 -3.95 2.09 8.87
CA ILE A 93 -4.52 1.48 10.08
C ILE A 93 -3.46 1.42 11.18
N ALA A 94 -2.24 1.06 10.82
CA ALA A 94 -1.14 0.98 11.75
C ALA A 94 0.20 1.07 11.03
N ILE A 95 1.22 1.52 11.76
CA ILE A 95 2.62 1.47 11.32
C ILE A 95 3.44 1.03 12.52
N TYR A 96 4.34 0.07 12.34
CA TYR A 96 5.06 -0.55 13.45
C TYR A 96 6.34 -1.20 12.95
N GLU A 97 7.26 -1.39 13.87
CA GLU A 97 8.45 -2.20 13.62
C GLU A 97 8.16 -3.65 13.99
N ARG A 98 8.75 -4.55 13.25
CA ARG A 98 8.68 -5.99 13.50
C ARG A 98 9.98 -6.65 13.10
N ASP A 99 10.18 -7.88 13.57
CA ASP A 99 11.33 -8.67 13.17
C ASP A 99 11.26 -8.98 11.68
N ALA A 100 12.43 -9.15 11.07
CA ALA A 100 12.51 -9.53 9.67
C ALA A 100 11.74 -10.82 9.41
N ALA A 101 11.17 -10.94 8.19
CA ALA A 101 10.41 -12.12 7.78
C ALA A 101 11.28 -13.38 7.88
N ARG A 102 10.65 -14.47 8.29
CA ARG A 102 11.30 -15.76 8.47
C ARG A 102 11.09 -16.67 7.28
#